data_6e176544faf52b3138c29f58022a6342
#
_entry.id   6e176544faf52b3138c29f58022a6342
#
_cell.length_a   1.000
_cell.length_b   1.000
_cell.length_c   1.000
_cell.angle_alpha   90.00
_cell.angle_beta   90.00
_cell.angle_gamma   90.00
#
_symmetry.space_group_name_H-M   'P 1'
#
loop_
_entity.id
_entity.type
_entity.pdbx_description
1 polymer ?
#
loop_
_entity_poly.entity_id
_entity_poly.type
_entity_poly.pdbx_seq_one_letter_code
_entity_poly.pdbx_strand_id
1 'polypeptide(L)'
;MARSVKLGRRTMTPTSRPYIIAEIGVNHEGSLDLAKRLIELAKEGGADGAKFQSYKADTLASKNSPAYWDTSKEATRSQHELFQKYDNFEPGDYAQLARHAEKVGIDFLSTPFDDAAVDYLAPLVPFYKIASADITNTPLLRRVARTKKPVVLSTGASNMDEIRWSVSTLHEAGATDV
;
A
#
# COMPACT_ATOMS: atom_id res chain seq x y z
N MET A 1 -1.57 -11.21 28.79
CA MET A 1 -2.64 -10.50 28.04
C MET A 1 -2.56 -10.91 26.58
N ALA A 2 -3.70 -11.13 25.92
CA ALA A 2 -3.68 -11.41 24.47
C ALA A 2 -3.14 -10.18 23.74
N ARG A 3 -2.21 -10.38 22.80
CA ARG A 3 -1.63 -9.30 21.97
C ARG A 3 -2.77 -8.67 21.14
N SER A 4 -2.90 -7.36 21.17
CA SER A 4 -3.84 -6.61 20.34
C SER A 4 -3.09 -5.57 19.52
N VAL A 5 -3.54 -5.35 18.28
CA VAL A 5 -2.97 -4.36 17.35
C VAL A 5 -4.07 -3.43 16.88
N LYS A 6 -3.83 -2.11 16.89
CA LYS A 6 -4.76 -1.14 16.35
C LYS A 6 -4.50 -0.97 14.85
N LEU A 7 -5.43 -1.45 14.03
CA LEU A 7 -5.45 -1.22 12.58
C LEU A 7 -6.59 -0.24 12.26
N GLY A 8 -6.22 1.00 11.98
CA GLY A 8 -7.18 2.06 11.69
C GLY A 8 -8.26 2.24 12.75
N ARG A 9 -9.51 2.07 12.34
CA ARG A 9 -10.70 2.20 13.21
C ARG A 9 -10.95 0.99 14.08
N ARG A 10 -10.19 -0.11 13.93
CA ARG A 10 -10.41 -1.37 14.65
C ARG A 10 -9.20 -1.79 15.49
N THR A 11 -9.49 -2.34 16.67
CA THR A 11 -8.50 -3.07 17.46
C THR A 11 -8.63 -4.56 17.14
N MET A 12 -7.57 -5.15 16.63
CA MET A 12 -7.49 -6.55 16.25
C MET A 12 -6.94 -7.39 17.40
N THR A 13 -7.57 -8.51 17.65
CA THR A 13 -7.15 -9.56 18.60
C THR A 13 -7.13 -10.91 17.87
N PRO A 14 -6.57 -11.97 18.44
CA PRO A 14 -6.58 -13.30 17.81
C PRO A 14 -7.98 -13.85 17.48
N THR A 15 -9.02 -13.34 18.16
CA THR A 15 -10.42 -13.78 17.97
C THR A 15 -11.29 -12.76 17.22
N SER A 16 -10.72 -11.65 16.78
CA SER A 16 -11.45 -10.67 15.99
C SER A 16 -11.82 -11.22 14.61
N ARG A 17 -12.95 -10.76 14.03
CA ARG A 17 -13.21 -10.99 12.61
C ARG A 17 -12.08 -10.38 11.79
N PRO A 18 -11.73 -10.93 10.62
CA PRO A 18 -10.68 -10.37 9.75
C PRO A 18 -10.88 -8.87 9.48
N TYR A 19 -9.78 -8.14 9.32
CA TYR A 19 -9.78 -6.79 8.77
C TYR A 19 -9.77 -6.92 7.24
N ILE A 20 -10.81 -6.42 6.59
CA ILE A 20 -11.00 -6.56 5.14
C ILE A 20 -10.47 -5.32 4.45
N ILE A 21 -9.50 -5.51 3.56
CA ILE A 21 -8.92 -4.44 2.72
C ILE A 21 -9.38 -4.65 1.28
N ALA A 22 -10.14 -3.68 0.75
CA ALA A 22 -10.45 -3.64 -0.67
C ALA A 22 -9.23 -3.13 -1.44
N GLU A 23 -8.71 -3.94 -2.34
CA GLU A 23 -7.58 -3.58 -3.21
C GLU A 23 -8.09 -2.79 -4.42
N ILE A 24 -8.02 -1.47 -4.36
CA ILE A 24 -8.34 -0.59 -5.48
C ILE A 24 -7.15 -0.51 -6.44
N GLY A 25 -5.94 -0.47 -5.88
CA GLY A 25 -4.72 -0.41 -6.66
C GLY A 25 -4.69 0.81 -7.57
N VAL A 26 -4.58 0.58 -8.88
CA VAL A 26 -4.61 1.59 -9.94
C VAL A 26 -5.87 1.54 -10.80
N ASN A 27 -6.90 0.79 -10.40
CA ASN A 27 -8.15 0.64 -11.15
C ASN A 27 -8.96 1.94 -11.27
N HIS A 28 -8.52 3.01 -10.64
CA HIS A 28 -9.04 4.36 -10.83
C HIS A 28 -8.64 5.00 -12.18
N GLU A 29 -7.70 4.40 -12.91
CA GLU A 29 -7.28 4.83 -14.26
C GLU A 29 -6.92 6.31 -14.36
N GLY A 30 -6.36 6.91 -13.30
CA GLY A 30 -6.02 8.33 -13.21
C GLY A 30 -7.20 9.27 -12.92
N SER A 31 -8.43 8.74 -12.76
CA SER A 31 -9.61 9.54 -12.43
C SER A 31 -9.83 9.64 -10.92
N LEU A 32 -9.79 10.87 -10.40
CA LEU A 32 -10.05 11.13 -8.98
C LEU A 32 -11.51 10.83 -8.59
N ASP A 33 -12.45 11.08 -9.48
CA ASP A 33 -13.87 10.80 -9.23
C ASP A 33 -14.14 9.29 -9.23
N LEU A 34 -13.54 8.54 -10.15
CA LEU A 34 -13.61 7.09 -10.13
C LEU A 34 -12.97 6.52 -8.86
N ALA A 35 -11.81 7.05 -8.44
CA ALA A 35 -11.16 6.65 -7.20
C ALA A 35 -12.06 6.86 -5.96
N LYS A 36 -12.75 7.99 -5.87
CA LYS A 36 -13.75 8.26 -4.81
C LYS A 36 -14.91 7.27 -4.87
N ARG A 37 -15.43 7.00 -6.06
CA ARG A 37 -16.51 6.02 -6.23
C ARG A 37 -16.08 4.62 -5.81
N LEU A 38 -14.86 4.21 -6.11
CA LEU A 38 -14.30 2.92 -5.67
C LEU A 38 -14.17 2.83 -4.14
N ILE A 39 -13.85 3.94 -3.45
CA ILE A 39 -13.87 4.01 -1.98
C ILE A 39 -15.29 3.77 -1.44
N GLU A 40 -16.30 4.39 -2.03
CA GLU A 40 -17.70 4.21 -1.63
C GLU A 40 -18.15 2.76 -1.82
N LEU A 41 -17.85 2.17 -2.99
CA LEU A 41 -18.18 0.77 -3.28
C LEU A 41 -17.45 -0.20 -2.33
N ALA A 42 -16.19 0.08 -1.97
CA ALA A 42 -15.46 -0.70 -0.98
C ALA A 42 -16.19 -0.68 0.38
N LYS A 43 -16.69 0.50 0.78
CA LYS A 43 -17.48 0.65 2.02
C LYS A 43 -18.82 -0.06 1.93
N GLU A 44 -19.55 0.10 0.83
CA GLU A 44 -20.82 -0.59 0.56
C GLU A 44 -20.63 -2.13 0.62
N GLY A 45 -19.49 -2.63 0.09
CA GLY A 45 -19.10 -4.05 0.15
C GLY A 45 -18.66 -4.53 1.53
N GLY A 46 -18.61 -3.67 2.55
CA GLY A 46 -18.28 -4.03 3.92
C GLY A 46 -16.78 -4.10 4.23
N ALA A 47 -15.92 -3.52 3.38
CA ALA A 47 -14.50 -3.42 3.66
C ALA A 47 -14.21 -2.47 4.83
N ASP A 48 -13.15 -2.75 5.58
CA ASP A 48 -12.65 -1.92 6.66
C ASP A 48 -11.68 -0.84 6.13
N GLY A 49 -10.96 -1.13 5.03
CA GLY A 49 -10.02 -0.21 4.39
C GLY A 49 -10.08 -0.27 2.86
N ALA A 50 -9.87 0.88 2.22
CA ALA A 50 -9.71 1.04 0.76
C ALA A 50 -8.25 1.33 0.45
N LYS A 51 -7.57 0.45 -0.34
CA LYS A 51 -6.13 0.51 -0.56
C LYS A 51 -5.78 0.83 -2.00
N PHE A 52 -4.94 1.85 -2.14
CA PHE A 52 -4.33 2.32 -3.38
C PHE A 52 -2.85 1.89 -3.47
N GLN A 53 -2.18 2.37 -4.51
CA GLN A 53 -0.74 2.27 -4.73
C GLN A 53 -0.17 3.66 -4.95
N SER A 54 0.97 3.96 -4.33
CA SER A 54 1.62 5.27 -4.40
C SER A 54 3.04 5.10 -4.89
N TYR A 55 3.25 5.46 -6.15
CA TYR A 55 4.55 5.37 -6.82
C TYR A 55 4.68 6.42 -7.92
N LYS A 56 5.90 6.59 -8.39
CA LYS A 56 6.24 7.20 -9.69
C LYS A 56 6.97 6.16 -10.53
N ALA A 57 6.65 6.06 -11.81
CA ALA A 57 7.25 5.06 -12.70
C ALA A 57 8.78 5.16 -12.72
N ASP A 58 9.32 6.39 -12.69
CA ASP A 58 10.77 6.66 -12.72
C ASP A 58 11.51 6.16 -11.45
N THR A 59 10.82 6.02 -10.31
CA THR A 59 11.40 5.49 -9.06
C THR A 59 11.11 4.01 -8.86
N LEU A 60 10.12 3.46 -9.57
CA LEU A 60 9.64 2.09 -9.39
C LEU A 60 10.31 1.09 -10.34
N ALA A 61 10.51 1.45 -11.61
CA ALA A 61 10.99 0.52 -12.62
C ALA A 61 12.08 1.13 -13.51
N SER A 62 13.07 0.30 -13.86
CA SER A 62 14.05 0.68 -14.89
C SER A 62 13.34 0.88 -16.23
N LYS A 63 13.76 1.90 -17.00
CA LYS A 63 13.27 2.14 -18.36
C LYS A 63 13.48 0.94 -19.30
N ASN A 64 14.46 0.09 -18.98
CA ASN A 64 14.79 -1.11 -19.75
C ASN A 64 14.17 -2.40 -19.18
N SER A 65 13.27 -2.32 -18.17
CA SER A 65 12.59 -3.49 -17.64
C SER A 65 11.63 -4.08 -18.69
N PRO A 66 11.84 -5.33 -19.15
CA PRO A 66 10.97 -5.90 -20.19
C PRO A 66 9.56 -6.16 -19.66
N ALA A 67 8.59 -6.20 -20.56
CA ALA A 67 7.25 -6.71 -20.24
C ALA A 67 7.33 -8.21 -19.85
N TYR A 68 6.59 -8.60 -18.81
CA TYR A 68 6.44 -10.00 -18.40
C TYR A 68 5.02 -10.53 -18.66
N TRP A 69 4.22 -9.73 -19.34
CA TRP A 69 2.84 -10.05 -19.76
C TRP A 69 2.72 -10.29 -21.25
N ASP A 70 1.55 -10.77 -21.68
CA ASP A 70 1.19 -10.94 -23.08
C ASP A 70 0.91 -9.56 -23.71
N THR A 71 1.82 -9.11 -24.57
CA THR A 71 1.75 -7.80 -25.23
C THR A 71 0.60 -7.69 -26.26
N SER A 72 -0.07 -8.79 -26.59
CA SER A 72 -1.30 -8.73 -27.39
C SER A 72 -2.51 -8.26 -26.58
N LYS A 73 -2.45 -8.40 -25.24
CA LYS A 73 -3.51 -7.98 -24.30
C LYS A 73 -3.22 -6.63 -23.65
N GLU A 74 -1.95 -6.35 -23.38
CA GLU A 74 -1.47 -5.06 -22.88
C GLU A 74 -0.29 -4.61 -23.75
N ALA A 75 -0.49 -3.55 -24.54
CA ALA A 75 0.43 -3.16 -25.61
C ALA A 75 1.74 -2.53 -25.13
N THR A 76 1.86 -2.16 -23.85
CA THR A 76 3.10 -1.61 -23.29
C THR A 76 4.23 -2.63 -23.37
N ARG A 77 5.45 -2.17 -23.71
CA ARG A 77 6.60 -3.02 -23.98
C ARG A 77 7.57 -3.14 -22.81
N SER A 78 7.39 -2.29 -21.80
CA SER A 78 8.23 -2.29 -20.59
C SER A 78 7.37 -2.09 -19.35
N GLN A 79 7.90 -2.54 -18.19
CA GLN A 79 7.25 -2.28 -16.91
C GLN A 79 7.16 -0.77 -16.64
N HIS A 80 8.20 -0.01 -16.99
CA HIS A 80 8.21 1.45 -16.84
C HIS A 80 7.06 2.11 -17.63
N GLU A 81 6.86 1.74 -18.91
CA GLU A 81 5.72 2.21 -19.70
C GLU A 81 4.36 1.91 -19.06
N LEU A 82 4.20 0.67 -18.55
CA LEU A 82 2.96 0.27 -17.90
C LEU A 82 2.71 1.10 -16.65
N PHE A 83 3.72 1.27 -15.79
CA PHE A 83 3.57 2.06 -14.57
C PHE A 83 3.33 3.54 -14.87
N GLN A 84 4.00 4.11 -15.88
CA GLN A 84 3.80 5.50 -16.30
C GLN A 84 2.36 5.78 -16.76
N LYS A 85 1.69 4.80 -17.34
CA LYS A 85 0.28 4.90 -17.75
C LYS A 85 -0.66 5.21 -16.57
N TYR A 86 -0.30 4.79 -15.34
CA TYR A 86 -1.15 4.86 -14.16
C TYR A 86 -0.58 5.71 -13.01
N ASP A 87 0.58 6.36 -13.18
CA ASP A 87 1.21 7.19 -12.14
C ASP A 87 0.74 8.65 -12.15
N ASN A 88 -0.55 8.88 -12.39
CA ASN A 88 -1.12 10.19 -12.63
C ASN A 88 -1.46 10.98 -11.35
N PHE A 89 -1.45 10.34 -10.18
CA PHE A 89 -1.79 11.01 -8.93
C PHE A 89 -0.58 11.67 -8.28
N GLU A 90 -0.83 12.86 -7.75
CA GLU A 90 0.10 13.63 -6.94
C GLU A 90 -0.24 13.52 -5.44
N PRO A 91 0.67 13.90 -4.51
CA PRO A 91 0.40 13.82 -3.07
C PRO A 91 -0.91 14.51 -2.64
N GLY A 92 -1.30 15.60 -3.33
CA GLY A 92 -2.56 16.30 -3.09
C GLY A 92 -3.81 15.48 -3.40
N ASP A 93 -3.73 14.58 -4.37
CA ASP A 93 -4.85 13.70 -4.74
C ASP A 93 -5.06 12.62 -3.67
N TYR A 94 -3.97 12.01 -3.19
CA TYR A 94 -4.05 11.06 -2.06
C TYR A 94 -4.62 11.72 -0.80
N ALA A 95 -4.28 12.98 -0.53
CA ALA A 95 -4.88 13.72 0.57
C ALA A 95 -6.37 13.98 0.38
N GLN A 96 -6.85 14.21 -0.86
CA GLN A 96 -8.27 14.30 -1.17
C GLN A 96 -8.99 12.97 -0.97
N LEU A 97 -8.38 11.85 -1.41
CA LEU A 97 -8.94 10.51 -1.24
C LEU A 97 -9.03 10.12 0.24
N ALA A 98 -8.00 10.44 1.04
CA ALA A 98 -8.02 10.20 2.48
C ALA A 98 -9.16 10.96 3.17
N ARG A 99 -9.36 12.24 2.84
CA ARG A 99 -10.51 13.02 3.36
C ARG A 99 -11.86 12.46 2.90
N HIS A 100 -11.93 11.95 1.67
CA HIS A 100 -13.16 11.31 1.18
C HIS A 100 -13.45 10.01 1.91
N ALA A 101 -12.44 9.15 2.10
CA ALA A 101 -12.55 7.90 2.87
C ALA A 101 -13.00 8.16 4.31
N GLU A 102 -12.48 9.22 4.94
CA GLU A 102 -12.91 9.63 6.27
C GLU A 102 -14.40 9.99 6.32
N LYS A 103 -14.90 10.78 5.35
CA LYS A 103 -16.33 11.13 5.23
C LYS A 103 -17.22 9.90 5.02
N VAL A 104 -16.76 8.95 4.23
CA VAL A 104 -17.47 7.68 3.95
C VAL A 104 -17.40 6.72 5.14
N GLY A 105 -16.44 6.90 6.05
CA GLY A 105 -16.27 6.08 7.24
C GLY A 105 -15.54 4.76 6.98
N ILE A 106 -14.54 4.78 6.08
CA ILE A 106 -13.61 3.68 5.79
C ILE A 106 -12.16 4.13 5.99
N ASP A 107 -11.24 3.24 6.32
CA ASP A 107 -9.84 3.60 6.42
C ASP A 107 -9.21 3.79 5.03
N PHE A 108 -8.50 4.89 4.84
CA PHE A 108 -7.69 5.13 3.65
C PHE A 108 -6.34 4.46 3.81
N LEU A 109 -5.92 3.69 2.82
CA LEU A 109 -4.62 3.02 2.75
C LEU A 109 -3.98 3.24 1.39
N SER A 110 -2.66 3.26 1.35
CA SER A 110 -1.89 3.13 0.12
C SER A 110 -0.59 2.41 0.38
N THR A 111 -0.14 1.61 -0.59
CA THR A 111 1.17 0.97 -0.54
C THR A 111 2.21 1.96 -1.09
N PRO A 112 3.19 2.42 -0.28
CA PRO A 112 4.32 3.20 -0.80
C PRO A 112 5.31 2.30 -1.51
N PHE A 113 5.88 2.77 -2.61
CA PHE A 113 6.95 2.09 -3.33
C PHE A 113 8.26 2.88 -3.35
N ASP A 114 8.28 4.08 -2.74
CA ASP A 114 9.48 4.89 -2.56
C ASP A 114 9.42 5.72 -1.26
N ASP A 115 10.55 6.33 -0.91
CA ASP A 115 10.69 7.11 0.32
C ASP A 115 9.77 8.34 0.36
N ALA A 116 9.55 8.99 -0.79
CA ALA A 116 8.67 10.16 -0.88
C ALA A 116 7.22 9.75 -0.59
N ALA A 117 6.79 8.59 -1.10
CA ALA A 117 5.47 8.04 -0.81
C ALA A 117 5.29 7.72 0.67
N VAL A 118 6.32 7.17 1.35
CA VAL A 118 6.25 6.98 2.81
C VAL A 118 5.98 8.30 3.52
N ASP A 119 6.67 9.37 3.13
CA ASP A 119 6.57 10.65 3.83
C ASP A 119 5.19 11.31 3.65
N TYR A 120 4.70 11.46 2.42
CA TYR A 120 3.41 12.12 2.23
C TYR A 120 2.22 11.27 2.67
N LEU A 121 2.36 9.93 2.72
CA LEU A 121 1.33 9.06 3.25
C LEU A 121 1.29 9.04 4.79
N ALA A 122 2.38 9.41 5.46
CA ALA A 122 2.46 9.35 6.93
C ALA A 122 1.28 10.04 7.65
N PRO A 123 0.81 11.23 7.29
CA PRO A 123 -0.37 11.83 7.92
C PRO A 123 -1.70 11.23 7.45
N LEU A 124 -1.72 10.45 6.37
CA LEU A 124 -2.95 10.02 5.68
C LEU A 124 -3.38 8.61 6.04
N VAL A 125 -2.43 7.70 6.30
CA VAL A 125 -2.72 6.28 6.53
C VAL A 125 -2.66 5.93 8.01
N PRO A 126 -3.55 5.08 8.54
CA PRO A 126 -3.50 4.64 9.93
C PRO A 126 -2.39 3.61 10.19
N PHE A 127 -1.99 2.84 9.20
CA PHE A 127 -0.91 1.87 9.21
C PHE A 127 -0.34 1.71 7.80
N TYR A 128 0.86 1.15 7.68
CA TYR A 128 1.46 0.90 6.37
C TYR A 128 1.19 -0.51 5.87
N LYS A 129 0.93 -0.62 4.57
CA LYS A 129 0.96 -1.88 3.83
C LYS A 129 2.22 -1.88 2.97
N ILE A 130 3.02 -2.93 3.12
CA ILE A 130 4.22 -3.15 2.29
C ILE A 130 3.95 -4.28 1.31
N ALA A 131 4.25 -4.06 0.04
CA ALA A 131 4.13 -5.07 -1.00
C ALA A 131 5.19 -6.18 -0.83
N SER A 132 4.87 -7.40 -1.25
CA SER A 132 5.84 -8.50 -1.22
C SER A 132 7.04 -8.29 -2.16
N ALA A 133 6.87 -7.50 -3.22
CA ALA A 133 7.97 -7.09 -4.09
C ALA A 133 9.05 -6.28 -3.35
N ASP A 134 8.68 -5.59 -2.27
CA ASP A 134 9.58 -4.77 -1.46
C ASP A 134 10.03 -5.44 -0.15
N ILE A 135 9.74 -6.72 0.02
CA ILE A 135 10.07 -7.43 1.28
C ILE A 135 11.57 -7.38 1.61
N THR A 136 12.42 -7.34 0.59
CA THR A 136 13.89 -7.23 0.75
C THR A 136 14.42 -5.79 0.60
N ASN A 137 13.54 -4.81 0.40
CA ASN A 137 13.90 -3.40 0.25
C ASN A 137 14.22 -2.77 1.61
N THR A 138 15.42 -3.02 2.13
CA THR A 138 15.85 -2.53 3.46
C THR A 138 15.67 -1.02 3.67
N PRO A 139 16.02 -0.14 2.72
CA PRO A 139 15.81 1.29 2.89
C PRO A 139 14.33 1.63 3.15
N LEU A 140 13.42 1.11 2.34
CA LEU A 140 11.97 1.32 2.48
C LEU A 140 11.44 0.77 3.81
N LEU A 141 11.83 -0.47 4.19
CA LEU A 141 11.43 -1.08 5.46
C LEU A 141 11.84 -0.20 6.65
N ARG A 142 13.09 0.27 6.67
CA ARG A 142 13.59 1.16 7.73
C ARG A 142 12.89 2.51 7.74
N ARG A 143 12.56 3.05 6.56
CA ARG A 143 11.83 4.32 6.46
C ARG A 143 10.43 4.18 7.06
N VAL A 144 9.69 3.15 6.66
CA VAL A 144 8.35 2.85 7.19
C VAL A 144 8.40 2.63 8.70
N ALA A 145 9.33 1.82 9.21
CA ALA A 145 9.45 1.53 10.64
C ALA A 145 9.65 2.78 11.51
N ARG A 146 10.37 3.79 11.01
CA ARG A 146 10.60 5.07 11.71
C ARG A 146 9.32 5.87 11.93
N THR A 147 8.26 5.61 11.17
CA THR A 147 6.96 6.26 11.35
C THR A 147 6.24 5.79 12.62
N LYS A 148 6.67 4.69 13.23
CA LYS A 148 6.07 4.05 14.43
C LYS A 148 4.62 3.61 14.22
N LYS A 149 4.14 3.54 13.00
CA LYS A 149 2.81 2.99 12.68
C LYS A 149 2.87 1.48 12.55
N PRO A 150 1.77 0.76 12.80
CA PRO A 150 1.68 -0.66 12.51
C PRO A 150 1.99 -0.95 11.04
N VAL A 151 2.54 -2.12 10.77
CA VAL A 151 2.91 -2.56 9.41
C VAL A 151 2.21 -3.86 9.08
N VAL A 152 1.58 -3.92 7.93
CA VAL A 152 1.06 -5.14 7.32
C VAL A 152 1.97 -5.51 6.15
N LEU A 153 2.78 -6.54 6.34
CA LEU A 153 3.77 -7.00 5.36
C LEU A 153 3.23 -8.17 4.54
N SER A 154 3.18 -8.02 3.21
CA SER A 154 2.90 -9.15 2.32
C SER A 154 4.14 -10.01 2.10
N THR A 155 3.94 -11.32 1.95
CA THR A 155 5.01 -12.33 1.88
C THR A 155 4.96 -13.19 0.60
N GLY A 156 4.24 -12.72 -0.43
CA GLY A 156 4.17 -13.41 -1.72
C GLY A 156 5.54 -13.51 -2.40
N ALA A 157 5.81 -14.62 -3.08
CA ALA A 157 7.07 -14.92 -3.78
C ALA A 157 8.32 -14.79 -2.90
N SER A 158 8.19 -15.05 -1.59
CA SER A 158 9.28 -14.94 -0.60
C SER A 158 9.49 -16.27 0.10
N ASN A 159 10.73 -16.55 0.47
CA ASN A 159 11.07 -17.67 1.34
C ASN A 159 11.02 -17.27 2.83
N MET A 160 11.07 -18.25 3.73
CA MET A 160 10.95 -18.01 5.17
C MET A 160 12.12 -17.20 5.77
N ASP A 161 13.29 -17.26 5.17
CA ASP A 161 14.45 -16.51 5.68
C ASP A 161 14.34 -15.03 5.31
N GLU A 162 13.84 -14.70 4.10
CA GLU A 162 13.51 -13.34 3.70
C GLU A 162 12.43 -12.75 4.60
N ILE A 163 11.38 -13.51 4.93
CA ILE A 163 10.29 -13.07 5.81
C ILE A 163 10.84 -12.76 7.21
N ARG A 164 11.61 -13.68 7.81
CA ARG A 164 12.21 -13.49 9.14
C ARG A 164 13.13 -12.29 9.17
N TRP A 165 13.98 -12.16 8.15
CA TRP A 165 14.91 -11.06 8.01
C TRP A 165 14.17 -9.72 7.92
N SER A 166 13.11 -9.63 7.13
CA SER A 166 12.34 -8.41 6.95
C SER A 166 11.61 -7.99 8.23
N VAL A 167 11.01 -8.95 8.93
CA VAL A 167 10.37 -8.69 10.24
C VAL A 167 11.40 -8.22 11.26
N SER A 168 12.60 -8.86 11.33
CA SER A 168 13.70 -8.41 12.20
C SER A 168 14.14 -6.99 11.85
N THR A 169 14.34 -6.70 10.56
CA THR A 169 14.70 -5.36 10.06
C THR A 169 13.69 -4.29 10.47
N LEU A 170 12.40 -4.59 10.36
CA LEU A 170 11.32 -3.68 10.78
C LEU A 170 11.39 -3.42 12.29
N HIS A 171 11.52 -4.46 13.11
CA HIS A 171 11.62 -4.34 14.58
C HIS A 171 12.88 -3.59 15.02
N GLU A 172 14.05 -3.90 14.46
CA GLU A 172 15.30 -3.21 14.73
C GLU A 172 15.25 -1.72 14.38
N ALA A 173 14.52 -1.37 13.31
CA ALA A 173 14.28 0.01 12.91
C ALA A 173 13.19 0.71 13.72
N GLY A 174 12.49 -0.03 14.62
CA GLY A 174 11.57 0.50 15.62
C GLY A 174 10.09 0.30 15.35
N ALA A 175 9.69 -0.57 14.40
CA ALA A 175 8.30 -0.99 14.29
C ALA A 175 7.92 -1.85 15.51
N THR A 176 6.77 -1.55 16.12
CA THR A 176 6.27 -2.29 17.29
C THR A 176 5.31 -3.42 16.90
N ASP A 177 4.57 -3.22 15.82
CA ASP A 177 3.51 -4.11 15.36
C ASP A 177 3.71 -4.43 13.88
N VAL A 178 4.03 -5.68 13.60
CA VAL A 178 4.21 -6.25 12.26
C VAL A 178 3.40 -7.54 12.16
#